data_51653e7e13d6e9cd74d8274d1ec8239c
#
_entry.id   51653e7e13d6e9cd74d8274d1ec8239c
#
_cell.length_a   1.000
_cell.length_b   1.000
_cell.length_c   1.000
_cell.angle_alpha   90.00
_cell.angle_beta   90.00
_cell.angle_gamma   90.00
#
_symmetry.space_group_name_H-M   'P 1'
#
loop_
_entity.id
_entity.type
_entity.pdbx_description
1 polymer ?
#
loop_
_entity_poly.entity_id
_entity_poly.type
_entity_poly.pdbx_seq_one_letter_code
_entity_poly.pdbx_strand_id
1 'polypeptide(L)'
;MTPHRHAPASVGLALVAALSLAPAAGAQIAVSANDNKVVSLNGVVTVVPNAPPDTVSVIDLKASPPRVIAEVEAPVSVVGPPLSIAVTPDESLALVTASSKVDPSDPTKQAPDNRLTVIDLTANPLKIIATLEAGKGASGISINRQGTLALVSNLVDGTVSVFTIQGKTVSAAGAVEVGGVKAGGGQVVIAPDGKTALVSRRDDNRISVLSIDGTKVEYTKRDMTAGVRPIVLDIASSGAFAMVASLAGSATGDNDSVSLIDLTAKPPRVVDTVGVLGATAEGLKISPDSSVAAVVVHNGSNRPKDSPFYNDAGKLVIVRVTGKTLSRVAEAPIGHWSQGVAFSPDGKTILVGNMVEKDYWVFRLDGSTLRDTGQRVKVNGGAAAIRTAEK
;
A
#
# COMPACT_ATOMS: atom_id res chain seq x y z
N MET A 1 -77.09 -19.42 -40.45
CA MET A 1 -76.04 -18.40 -40.74
C MET A 1 -75.72 -17.71 -39.43
N THR A 2 -74.64 -18.09 -38.77
CA THR A 2 -74.15 -17.53 -37.51
C THR A 2 -72.80 -16.79 -37.78
N PRO A 3 -72.64 -15.55 -37.38
CA PRO A 3 -71.40 -14.85 -37.63
C PRO A 3 -70.33 -15.16 -36.52
N HIS A 4 -69.17 -15.56 -36.97
CA HIS A 4 -67.98 -15.70 -36.10
C HIS A 4 -67.46 -14.34 -35.66
N ARG A 5 -67.29 -14.17 -34.35
CA ARG A 5 -66.61 -13.01 -33.76
C ARG A 5 -65.10 -13.34 -33.61
N HIS A 6 -64.25 -12.57 -34.24
CA HIS A 6 -62.82 -12.58 -33.98
C HIS A 6 -62.49 -11.73 -32.76
N ALA A 7 -61.80 -12.32 -31.78
CA ALA A 7 -61.21 -11.58 -30.65
C ALA A 7 -59.83 -11.06 -31.08
N PRO A 8 -59.41 -9.86 -30.65
CA PRO A 8 -58.08 -9.33 -30.93
C PRO A 8 -57.05 -9.90 -29.96
N ALA A 9 -55.93 -10.38 -30.52
CA ALA A 9 -54.76 -10.79 -29.76
C ALA A 9 -54.01 -9.58 -29.19
N SER A 10 -53.92 -9.49 -27.88
CA SER A 10 -53.09 -8.50 -27.20
C SER A 10 -51.62 -8.94 -27.20
N VAL A 11 -50.79 -8.20 -27.93
CA VAL A 11 -49.33 -8.35 -27.88
C VAL A 11 -48.80 -7.63 -26.64
N GLY A 12 -48.41 -8.39 -25.64
CA GLY A 12 -47.72 -7.85 -24.47
C GLY A 12 -46.27 -7.47 -24.79
N LEU A 13 -45.97 -6.19 -24.73
CA LEU A 13 -44.61 -5.66 -24.87
C LEU A 13 -43.87 -5.90 -23.57
N ALA A 14 -42.95 -6.87 -23.51
CA ALA A 14 -42.07 -7.07 -22.37
C ALA A 14 -40.96 -5.99 -22.38
N LEU A 15 -41.03 -5.06 -21.44
CA LEU A 15 -40.00 -4.06 -21.21
C LEU A 15 -38.81 -4.73 -20.54
N VAL A 16 -37.74 -5.04 -21.26
CA VAL A 16 -36.46 -5.47 -20.67
C VAL A 16 -35.76 -4.22 -20.13
N ALA A 17 -35.83 -4.03 -18.83
CA ALA A 17 -35.03 -3.02 -18.14
C ALA A 17 -33.56 -3.46 -18.17
N ALA A 18 -32.76 -2.84 -19.05
CA ALA A 18 -31.30 -2.95 -19.01
C ALA A 18 -30.82 -2.23 -17.75
N LEU A 19 -30.45 -3.00 -16.70
CA LEU A 19 -29.65 -2.45 -15.61
C LEU A 19 -28.28 -2.05 -16.19
N SER A 20 -28.09 -0.76 -16.43
CA SER A 20 -26.75 -0.22 -16.66
C SER A 20 -25.97 -0.33 -15.36
N LEU A 21 -25.06 -1.30 -15.24
CA LEU A 21 -24.03 -1.31 -14.24
C LEU A 21 -23.20 -0.04 -14.43
N ALA A 22 -23.43 0.96 -13.59
CA ALA A 22 -22.52 2.10 -13.53
C ALA A 22 -21.12 1.55 -13.19
N PRO A 23 -20.04 1.98 -13.88
CA PRO A 23 -18.70 1.56 -13.52
C PRO A 23 -18.46 1.95 -12.05
N ALA A 24 -17.91 1.01 -11.27
CA ALA A 24 -17.56 1.27 -9.89
C ALA A 24 -16.71 2.55 -9.83
N ALA A 25 -17.17 3.54 -9.07
CA ALA A 25 -16.41 4.78 -8.91
C ALA A 25 -15.04 4.42 -8.32
N GLY A 26 -13.96 4.76 -9.01
CA GLY A 26 -12.60 4.58 -8.51
C GLY A 26 -12.41 5.31 -7.17
N ALA A 27 -11.35 5.02 -6.45
CA ALA A 27 -10.98 5.69 -5.21
C ALA A 27 -10.89 7.22 -5.44
N GLN A 28 -11.57 8.00 -4.60
CA GLN A 28 -11.66 9.46 -4.77
C GLN A 28 -10.68 10.20 -3.91
N ILE A 29 -10.23 9.54 -2.83
CA ILE A 29 -9.27 10.07 -1.87
C ILE A 29 -8.07 9.15 -1.77
N ALA A 30 -6.94 9.74 -1.39
CA ALA A 30 -5.81 9.03 -0.81
C ALA A 30 -5.66 9.44 0.66
N VAL A 31 -5.21 8.50 1.49
CA VAL A 31 -4.89 8.77 2.89
C VAL A 31 -3.38 8.62 3.07
N SER A 32 -2.77 9.62 3.70
CA SER A 32 -1.33 9.74 3.92
C SER A 32 -1.01 9.64 5.41
N ALA A 33 0.00 8.85 5.79
CA ALA A 33 0.60 8.86 7.12
C ALA A 33 1.88 9.70 7.11
N ASN A 34 2.01 10.63 8.04
CA ASN A 34 3.07 11.63 8.07
C ASN A 34 3.84 11.54 9.40
N ASP A 35 5.08 11.05 9.34
CA ASP A 35 5.93 10.82 10.51
C ASP A 35 6.74 12.07 10.86
N ASN A 36 6.59 12.55 12.09
CA ASN A 36 7.34 13.70 12.62
C ASN A 36 8.44 13.32 13.58
N LYS A 37 8.37 12.10 14.16
CA LYS A 37 9.30 11.67 15.22
C LYS A 37 10.68 11.27 14.70
N VAL A 38 10.84 11.07 13.40
CA VAL A 38 12.12 10.73 12.79
C VAL A 38 12.41 11.57 11.54
N VAL A 39 13.68 11.88 11.34
CA VAL A 39 14.20 12.57 10.16
C VAL A 39 15.46 11.86 9.64
N SER A 40 15.81 12.09 8.39
CA SER A 40 17.12 11.68 7.86
C SER A 40 18.08 12.86 7.94
N LEU A 41 19.05 12.78 8.81
CA LEU A 41 20.15 13.76 8.90
C LEU A 41 21.38 13.17 8.22
N ASN A 42 21.72 13.68 7.04
CA ASN A 42 22.81 13.18 6.23
C ASN A 42 22.80 11.64 6.09
N GLY A 43 21.63 11.08 5.74
CA GLY A 43 21.44 9.65 5.54
C GLY A 43 21.35 8.81 6.82
N VAL A 44 21.37 9.44 7.99
CA VAL A 44 21.18 8.76 9.29
C VAL A 44 19.77 9.02 9.79
N VAL A 45 19.01 7.95 9.99
CA VAL A 45 17.67 8.03 10.60
C VAL A 45 17.83 8.43 12.07
N THR A 46 17.32 9.60 12.41
CA THR A 46 17.50 10.24 13.72
C THR A 46 16.14 10.53 14.34
N VAL A 47 15.99 10.20 15.63
CA VAL A 47 14.80 10.56 16.41
C VAL A 47 14.82 12.05 16.71
N VAL A 48 13.69 12.73 16.49
CA VAL A 48 13.52 14.16 16.78
C VAL A 48 13.03 14.33 18.21
N PRO A 49 13.82 14.91 19.12
CA PRO A 49 13.37 15.17 20.48
C PRO A 49 12.19 16.18 20.45
N ASN A 50 11.14 15.89 21.23
CA ASN A 50 9.94 16.73 21.33
C ASN A 50 9.32 17.06 19.97
N ALA A 51 9.33 16.11 19.03
CA ALA A 51 8.68 16.26 17.74
C ALA A 51 7.20 16.63 17.92
N PRO A 52 6.62 17.44 17.00
CA PRO A 52 5.17 17.58 16.95
C PRO A 52 4.51 16.22 16.73
N PRO A 53 3.23 16.06 17.06
CA PRO A 53 2.52 14.82 16.79
C PRO A 53 2.61 14.40 15.32
N ASP A 54 2.63 13.08 15.10
CA ASP A 54 2.44 12.53 13.77
C ASP A 54 1.03 12.84 13.27
N THR A 55 0.83 12.89 11.94
CA THR A 55 -0.48 13.20 11.36
C THR A 55 -0.91 12.20 10.30
N VAL A 56 -2.22 12.16 10.07
CA VAL A 56 -2.84 11.47 8.93
C VAL A 56 -3.63 12.49 8.14
N SER A 57 -3.29 12.64 6.85
CA SER A 57 -3.94 13.60 5.95
C SER A 57 -4.80 12.88 4.92
N VAL A 58 -5.94 13.46 4.56
CA VAL A 58 -6.80 13.03 3.46
C VAL A 58 -6.55 13.95 2.26
N ILE A 59 -6.22 13.34 1.11
CA ILE A 59 -5.91 14.03 -0.14
C ILE A 59 -7.05 13.77 -1.14
N ASP A 60 -7.66 14.83 -1.65
CA ASP A 60 -8.64 14.79 -2.74
C ASP A 60 -7.91 14.55 -4.07
N LEU A 61 -8.16 13.38 -4.68
CA LEU A 61 -7.59 12.99 -5.97
C LEU A 61 -8.40 13.49 -7.18
N LYS A 62 -9.62 14.03 -6.96
CA LYS A 62 -10.42 14.66 -8.03
C LYS A 62 -9.98 16.08 -8.29
N ALA A 63 -9.40 16.73 -7.30
CA ALA A 63 -8.85 18.06 -7.46
C ALA A 63 -7.68 18.06 -8.44
N SER A 64 -7.55 19.08 -9.25
CA SER A 64 -6.42 19.28 -10.15
C SER A 64 -5.77 20.63 -9.87
N PRO A 65 -4.62 20.67 -9.16
CA PRO A 65 -3.86 19.56 -8.60
C PRO A 65 -4.55 18.86 -7.42
N PRO A 66 -4.16 17.62 -7.07
CA PRO A 66 -4.53 16.99 -5.82
C PRO A 66 -4.16 17.85 -4.61
N ARG A 67 -4.99 17.82 -3.57
CA ARG A 67 -4.80 18.70 -2.38
C ARG A 67 -5.23 18.01 -1.10
N VAL A 68 -4.60 18.36 0.02
CA VAL A 68 -5.07 17.97 1.36
C VAL A 68 -6.39 18.66 1.65
N ILE A 69 -7.38 17.90 2.11
CA ILE A 69 -8.73 18.40 2.45
C ILE A 69 -9.06 18.23 3.93
N ALA A 70 -8.37 17.33 4.64
CA ALA A 70 -8.54 17.13 6.07
C ALA A 70 -7.30 16.51 6.67
N GLU A 71 -7.09 16.68 7.98
CA GLU A 71 -5.97 16.12 8.73
C GLU A 71 -6.39 15.86 10.18
N VAL A 72 -5.74 14.84 10.79
CA VAL A 72 -5.90 14.49 12.20
C VAL A 72 -4.56 14.03 12.78
N GLU A 73 -4.26 14.38 14.03
CA GLU A 73 -3.13 13.83 14.75
C GLU A 73 -3.36 12.35 15.06
N ALA A 74 -2.45 11.48 14.64
CA ALA A 74 -2.53 10.05 14.88
C ALA A 74 -1.13 9.42 14.86
N PRO A 75 -0.88 8.40 15.69
CA PRO A 75 0.38 7.67 15.67
C PRO A 75 0.60 6.98 14.31
N VAL A 76 1.76 7.24 13.70
CA VAL A 76 2.19 6.56 12.47
C VAL A 76 3.65 6.11 12.62
N SER A 77 4.22 5.47 11.61
CA SER A 77 5.65 5.13 11.58
C SER A 77 6.16 4.98 10.16
N VAL A 78 7.35 5.51 9.90
CA VAL A 78 8.09 5.23 8.66
C VAL A 78 8.81 3.88 8.69
N VAL A 79 8.93 3.25 9.87
CA VAL A 79 9.59 1.94 10.00
C VAL A 79 8.67 0.84 9.44
N GLY A 80 9.20 0.05 8.53
CA GLY A 80 8.48 -0.98 7.78
C GLY A 80 8.13 -0.52 6.35
N PRO A 81 7.34 -1.29 5.59
CA PRO A 81 6.93 -0.89 4.25
C PRO A 81 6.02 0.35 4.31
N PRO A 82 6.02 1.23 3.29
CA PRO A 82 5.20 2.43 3.23
C PRO A 82 3.71 2.12 2.99
N LEU A 83 3.19 1.13 3.67
CA LEU A 83 1.88 0.51 3.52
C LEU A 83 1.18 0.34 4.87
N SER A 84 1.47 1.27 5.79
CA SER A 84 0.91 1.33 7.15
C SER A 84 -0.52 1.89 7.21
N ILE A 85 -1.18 2.05 6.05
CA ILE A 85 -2.56 2.52 5.92
C ILE A 85 -3.36 1.56 5.06
N ALA A 86 -4.63 1.36 5.43
CA ALA A 86 -5.65 0.79 4.55
C ALA A 86 -6.93 1.61 4.65
N VAL A 87 -7.62 1.79 3.53
CA VAL A 87 -8.87 2.53 3.42
C VAL A 87 -9.98 1.56 3.05
N THR A 88 -11.12 1.64 3.72
CA THR A 88 -12.28 0.79 3.39
C THR A 88 -12.80 1.10 1.98
N PRO A 89 -13.37 0.12 1.25
CA PRO A 89 -13.82 0.31 -0.13
C PRO A 89 -14.85 1.43 -0.32
N ASP A 90 -15.64 1.72 0.71
CA ASP A 90 -16.63 2.82 0.75
C ASP A 90 -16.00 4.17 1.15
N GLU A 91 -14.69 4.19 1.44
CA GLU A 91 -13.94 5.37 1.92
C GLU A 91 -14.48 5.96 3.23
N SER A 92 -15.14 5.15 4.05
CA SER A 92 -15.68 5.59 5.34
C SER A 92 -14.67 5.55 6.49
N LEU A 93 -13.70 4.61 6.42
CA LEU A 93 -12.67 4.43 7.44
C LEU A 93 -11.26 4.39 6.85
N ALA A 94 -10.30 4.91 7.60
CA ALA A 94 -8.90 4.57 7.46
C ALA A 94 -8.42 3.80 8.70
N LEU A 95 -7.69 2.71 8.49
CA LEU A 95 -7.00 1.94 9.50
C LEU A 95 -5.49 2.22 9.35
N VAL A 96 -4.85 2.69 10.42
CA VAL A 96 -3.46 3.14 10.41
C VAL A 96 -2.67 2.41 11.47
N THR A 97 -1.57 1.77 11.07
CA THR A 97 -0.66 1.07 11.97
C THR A 97 0.55 1.93 12.34
N ALA A 98 1.07 1.73 13.54
CA ALA A 98 2.35 2.28 13.99
C ALA A 98 3.27 1.13 14.40
N SER A 99 4.37 0.93 13.67
CA SER A 99 5.34 -0.14 13.95
C SER A 99 6.39 0.26 14.97
N SER A 100 6.62 1.57 15.15
CA SER A 100 7.55 2.12 16.11
C SER A 100 7.03 3.40 16.75
N LYS A 101 7.53 3.67 17.95
CA LYS A 101 7.34 4.91 18.72
C LYS A 101 8.69 5.37 19.29
N VAL A 102 8.76 6.59 19.78
CA VAL A 102 9.90 7.03 20.59
C VAL A 102 9.96 6.13 21.85
N ASP A 103 11.15 5.65 22.18
CA ASP A 103 11.33 4.82 23.36
C ASP A 103 11.09 5.65 24.64
N PRO A 104 10.13 5.28 25.50
CA PRO A 104 9.87 6.02 26.74
C PRO A 104 11.05 6.07 27.71
N SER A 105 11.99 5.12 27.61
CA SER A 105 13.18 5.04 28.47
C SER A 105 14.39 5.77 27.88
N ASP A 106 14.40 6.01 26.56
CA ASP A 106 15.49 6.71 25.87
C ASP A 106 14.91 7.50 24.67
N PRO A 107 14.66 8.79 24.82
CA PRO A 107 14.01 9.60 23.78
C PRO A 107 14.87 9.79 22.52
N THR A 108 16.09 9.29 22.50
CA THR A 108 16.95 9.29 21.30
C THR A 108 16.78 8.03 20.45
N LYS A 109 15.99 7.06 20.92
CA LYS A 109 15.77 5.77 20.28
C LYS A 109 14.29 5.54 19.94
N GLN A 110 14.09 4.54 19.09
CA GLN A 110 12.77 4.01 18.81
C GLN A 110 12.57 2.66 19.52
N ALA A 111 11.35 2.40 19.99
CA ALA A 111 10.89 1.12 20.50
C ALA A 111 9.75 0.60 19.57
N PRO A 112 9.52 -0.73 19.52
CA PRO A 112 8.38 -1.29 18.82
C PRO A 112 7.05 -0.73 19.33
N ASP A 113 6.12 -0.46 18.41
CA ASP A 113 4.73 -0.12 18.69
C ASP A 113 3.80 -1.23 18.17
N ASN A 114 2.57 -1.27 18.65
CA ASN A 114 1.56 -2.27 18.28
C ASN A 114 0.18 -1.63 17.99
N ARG A 115 0.11 -0.31 17.84
CA ARG A 115 -1.17 0.39 17.70
C ARG A 115 -1.74 0.25 16.29
N LEU A 116 -3.05 0.01 16.25
CA LEU A 116 -3.92 0.14 15.10
C LEU A 116 -4.94 1.24 15.39
N THR A 117 -4.85 2.37 14.73
CA THR A 117 -5.75 3.51 14.87
C THR A 117 -6.85 3.45 13.82
N VAL A 118 -8.11 3.59 14.23
CA VAL A 118 -9.29 3.63 13.34
C VAL A 118 -9.79 5.06 13.26
N ILE A 119 -9.80 5.61 12.04
CA ILE A 119 -10.17 6.99 11.74
C ILE A 119 -11.47 6.99 10.94
N ASP A 120 -12.47 7.72 11.41
CA ASP A 120 -13.71 8.01 10.68
C ASP A 120 -13.45 9.12 9.66
N LEU A 121 -13.43 8.76 8.38
CA LEU A 121 -13.18 9.67 7.26
C LEU A 121 -14.42 10.49 6.87
N THR A 122 -15.60 10.10 7.37
CA THR A 122 -16.87 10.81 7.10
C THR A 122 -17.16 11.91 8.13
N ALA A 123 -16.42 11.93 9.25
CA ALA A 123 -16.53 12.96 10.27
C ALA A 123 -15.84 14.25 9.82
N ASN A 124 -16.40 15.40 10.19
CA ASN A 124 -15.79 16.71 9.96
C ASN A 124 -15.81 17.51 11.26
N PRO A 125 -14.66 17.75 11.93
CA PRO A 125 -13.31 17.26 11.57
C PRO A 125 -13.18 15.74 11.63
N LEU A 126 -12.11 15.19 11.01
CA LEU A 126 -11.76 13.77 11.10
C LEU A 126 -11.69 13.31 12.56
N LYS A 127 -12.11 12.09 12.84
CA LYS A 127 -12.19 11.59 14.21
C LYS A 127 -11.54 10.23 14.36
N ILE A 128 -10.62 10.08 15.31
CA ILE A 128 -10.21 8.77 15.79
C ILE A 128 -11.36 8.18 16.61
N ILE A 129 -11.87 7.03 16.20
CA ILE A 129 -13.01 6.35 16.84
C ILE A 129 -12.58 5.11 17.65
N ALA A 130 -11.40 4.57 17.39
CA ALA A 130 -10.81 3.49 18.19
C ALA A 130 -9.29 3.46 18.04
N THR A 131 -8.63 2.94 19.07
CA THR A 131 -7.24 2.49 19.03
C THR A 131 -7.20 1.07 19.57
N LEU A 132 -6.73 0.14 18.75
CA LEU A 132 -6.64 -1.29 19.04
C LEU A 132 -5.17 -1.71 19.10
N GLU A 133 -4.92 -2.90 19.63
CA GLU A 133 -3.59 -3.50 19.67
C GLU A 133 -3.49 -4.63 18.64
N ALA A 134 -2.43 -4.59 17.84
CA ALA A 134 -1.95 -5.67 16.99
C ALA A 134 -0.73 -6.34 17.69
N GLY A 135 0.03 -7.15 16.99
CA GLY A 135 1.33 -7.64 17.47
C GLY A 135 2.41 -6.55 17.40
N LYS A 136 3.56 -6.80 18.03
CA LYS A 136 4.68 -5.85 18.06
C LYS A 136 5.22 -5.56 16.67
N GLY A 137 5.46 -4.29 16.41
CA GLY A 137 5.88 -3.82 15.11
C GLY A 137 4.74 -3.85 14.09
N ALA A 138 3.52 -3.41 14.47
CA ALA A 138 2.36 -3.33 13.59
C ALA A 138 2.69 -2.51 12.34
N SER A 139 2.85 -3.15 11.20
CA SER A 139 3.45 -2.61 9.99
C SER A 139 2.46 -2.57 8.82
N GLY A 140 2.68 -3.38 7.79
CA GLY A 140 1.82 -3.39 6.61
C GLY A 140 0.40 -3.88 6.91
N ILE A 141 -0.60 -3.20 6.36
CA ILE A 141 -2.02 -3.52 6.56
C ILE A 141 -2.75 -3.66 5.23
N SER A 142 -3.75 -4.54 5.18
CA SER A 142 -4.66 -4.70 4.04
C SER A 142 -6.09 -4.94 4.53
N ILE A 143 -7.06 -4.36 3.81
CA ILE A 143 -8.49 -4.61 3.99
C ILE A 143 -9.01 -5.40 2.77
N ASN A 144 -9.89 -6.37 2.98
CA ASN A 144 -10.51 -7.09 1.88
C ASN A 144 -11.50 -6.20 1.10
N ARG A 145 -11.82 -6.57 -0.16
CA ARG A 145 -12.75 -5.80 -1.02
C ARG A 145 -14.16 -5.67 -0.47
N GLN A 146 -14.58 -6.55 0.44
CA GLN A 146 -15.86 -6.45 1.11
C GLN A 146 -15.85 -5.41 2.25
N GLY A 147 -14.68 -4.93 2.67
CA GLY A 147 -14.55 -4.01 3.80
C GLY A 147 -14.87 -4.65 5.15
N THR A 148 -14.75 -5.98 5.28
CA THR A 148 -15.17 -6.73 6.48
C THR A 148 -14.04 -7.35 7.27
N LEU A 149 -12.84 -7.44 6.67
CA LEU A 149 -11.66 -8.08 7.26
C LEU A 149 -10.43 -7.20 7.01
N ALA A 150 -9.64 -7.00 8.05
CA ALA A 150 -8.31 -6.40 7.93
C ALA A 150 -7.24 -7.35 8.49
N LEU A 151 -6.09 -7.39 7.82
CA LEU A 151 -4.89 -8.12 8.24
C LEU A 151 -3.75 -7.13 8.46
N VAL A 152 -3.02 -7.30 9.56
CA VAL A 152 -1.85 -6.49 9.93
C VAL A 152 -0.64 -7.38 10.09
N SER A 153 0.42 -7.15 9.32
CA SER A 153 1.70 -7.84 9.49
C SER A 153 2.49 -7.21 10.64
N ASN A 154 2.97 -8.03 11.55
CA ASN A 154 3.70 -7.60 12.73
C ASN A 154 5.20 -7.87 12.55
N LEU A 155 5.96 -6.82 12.27
CA LEU A 155 7.37 -6.86 11.87
C LEU A 155 8.27 -7.55 12.91
N VAL A 156 8.00 -7.32 14.19
CA VAL A 156 8.83 -7.84 15.30
C VAL A 156 8.38 -9.24 15.71
N ASP A 157 7.09 -9.48 15.83
CA ASP A 157 6.57 -10.78 16.29
C ASP A 157 6.58 -11.86 15.18
N GLY A 158 6.63 -11.45 13.89
CA GLY A 158 6.54 -12.40 12.77
C GLY A 158 5.17 -13.07 12.68
N THR A 159 4.12 -12.36 13.08
CA THR A 159 2.73 -12.78 13.06
C THR A 159 1.89 -11.89 12.14
N VAL A 160 0.67 -12.31 11.85
CA VAL A 160 -0.36 -11.49 11.20
C VAL A 160 -1.55 -11.40 12.13
N SER A 161 -1.88 -10.19 12.59
CA SER A 161 -3.08 -9.91 13.38
C SER A 161 -4.30 -9.83 12.46
N VAL A 162 -5.43 -10.35 12.94
CA VAL A 162 -6.71 -10.42 12.21
C VAL A 162 -7.74 -9.53 12.91
N PHE A 163 -8.40 -8.66 12.13
CA PHE A 163 -9.45 -7.77 12.63
C PHE A 163 -10.70 -7.92 11.76
N THR A 164 -11.88 -7.88 12.38
CA THR A 164 -13.16 -7.77 11.70
C THR A 164 -13.61 -6.32 11.62
N ILE A 165 -14.32 -5.97 10.56
CA ILE A 165 -14.91 -4.64 10.34
C ILE A 165 -16.43 -4.82 10.13
N GLN A 166 -17.24 -4.14 10.95
CA GLN A 166 -18.69 -4.11 10.84
C GLN A 166 -19.18 -2.66 10.93
N GLY A 167 -19.49 -2.04 9.78
CA GLY A 167 -19.70 -0.61 9.70
C GLY A 167 -18.48 0.15 10.20
N LYS A 168 -18.60 0.94 11.26
CA LYS A 168 -17.48 1.67 11.88
C LYS A 168 -16.84 0.95 13.07
N THR A 169 -17.27 -0.26 13.40
CA THR A 169 -16.69 -1.05 14.49
C THR A 169 -15.61 -1.97 13.96
N VAL A 170 -14.40 -1.83 14.50
CA VAL A 170 -13.27 -2.73 14.23
C VAL A 170 -12.96 -3.52 15.50
N SER A 171 -12.79 -4.84 15.39
CA SER A 171 -12.55 -5.73 16.53
C SER A 171 -11.45 -6.74 16.22
N ALA A 172 -10.60 -7.03 17.20
CA ALA A 172 -9.60 -8.09 17.08
C ALA A 172 -10.27 -9.47 16.98
N ALA A 173 -9.78 -10.30 16.06
CA ALA A 173 -10.29 -11.65 15.79
C ALA A 173 -9.22 -12.75 15.92
N GLY A 174 -8.01 -12.40 16.32
CA GLY A 174 -6.91 -13.34 16.56
C GLY A 174 -5.62 -12.95 15.85
N ALA A 175 -4.68 -13.89 15.81
CA ALA A 175 -3.41 -13.73 15.11
C ALA A 175 -2.92 -15.08 14.58
N VAL A 176 -2.11 -15.03 13.51
CA VAL A 176 -1.51 -16.19 12.85
C VAL A 176 0.01 -16.05 12.86
N GLU A 177 0.73 -17.07 13.32
CA GLU A 177 2.18 -17.10 13.22
C GLU A 177 2.63 -17.37 11.78
N VAL A 178 3.51 -16.50 11.27
CA VAL A 178 4.02 -16.57 9.89
C VAL A 178 5.53 -16.44 9.93
N GLY A 179 6.20 -17.51 10.34
CA GLY A 179 7.67 -17.62 10.40
C GLY A 179 8.32 -17.15 11.69
N GLY A 180 7.56 -16.58 12.64
CA GLY A 180 8.03 -16.14 13.94
C GLY A 180 8.98 -14.93 13.90
N VAL A 181 9.61 -14.64 15.03
CA VAL A 181 10.40 -13.41 15.29
C VAL A 181 11.53 -13.17 14.27
N LYS A 182 12.05 -14.23 13.64
CA LYS A 182 13.14 -14.12 12.66
C LYS A 182 12.68 -13.80 11.24
N ALA A 183 11.38 -13.80 10.99
CA ALA A 183 10.84 -13.61 9.65
C ALA A 183 10.86 -12.15 9.17
N GLY A 184 10.73 -11.19 10.09
CA GLY A 184 10.68 -9.77 9.75
C GLY A 184 9.50 -9.46 8.85
N GLY A 185 8.26 -9.65 9.34
CA GLY A 185 7.05 -9.44 8.55
C GLY A 185 6.96 -8.03 7.97
N GLY A 186 6.91 -7.92 6.64
CA GLY A 186 6.79 -6.66 5.91
C GLY A 186 5.33 -6.32 5.61
N GLN A 187 4.91 -6.47 4.34
CA GLN A 187 3.55 -6.22 3.88
C GLN A 187 2.69 -7.48 3.95
N VAL A 188 1.41 -7.31 4.27
CA VAL A 188 0.35 -8.30 4.00
C VAL A 188 -0.62 -7.71 2.98
N VAL A 189 -1.03 -8.49 1.98
CA VAL A 189 -2.04 -8.07 0.99
C VAL A 189 -3.06 -9.19 0.79
N ILE A 190 -4.34 -8.86 0.97
CA ILE A 190 -5.45 -9.77 0.71
C ILE A 190 -5.75 -9.76 -0.80
N ALA A 191 -5.82 -10.93 -1.39
CA ALA A 191 -6.17 -11.06 -2.80
C ALA A 191 -7.63 -10.63 -3.06
N PRO A 192 -7.96 -10.19 -4.29
CA PRO A 192 -9.32 -9.75 -4.63
C PRO A 192 -10.41 -10.78 -4.40
N ASP A 193 -10.06 -12.07 -4.39
CA ASP A 193 -11.00 -13.18 -4.08
C ASP A 193 -11.42 -13.24 -2.60
N GLY A 194 -10.72 -12.51 -1.72
CA GLY A 194 -10.92 -12.52 -0.27
C GLY A 194 -10.58 -13.84 0.41
N LYS A 195 -10.01 -14.82 -0.31
CA LYS A 195 -9.71 -16.18 0.18
C LYS A 195 -8.24 -16.45 0.38
N THR A 196 -7.40 -15.59 -0.15
CA THR A 196 -5.94 -15.73 -0.10
C THR A 196 -5.32 -14.42 0.33
N ALA A 197 -4.22 -14.47 1.09
CA ALA A 197 -3.35 -13.32 1.31
C ALA A 197 -1.89 -13.74 1.13
N LEU A 198 -1.08 -12.76 0.74
CA LEU A 198 0.38 -12.90 0.67
C LEU A 198 1.02 -12.04 1.76
N VAL A 199 2.09 -12.56 2.37
CA VAL A 199 2.89 -11.84 3.38
C VAL A 199 4.35 -11.86 2.96
N SER A 200 4.97 -10.68 2.84
CA SER A 200 6.41 -10.59 2.65
C SER A 200 7.13 -10.80 4.00
N ARG A 201 8.18 -11.61 3.97
CA ARG A 201 9.05 -11.92 5.11
C ARG A 201 10.46 -11.46 4.76
N ARG A 202 10.78 -10.27 5.22
CA ARG A 202 12.00 -9.54 4.82
C ARG A 202 13.29 -10.27 5.23
N ASP A 203 13.33 -10.78 6.45
CA ASP A 203 14.59 -11.20 7.07
C ASP A 203 14.95 -12.68 6.76
N ASP A 204 14.01 -13.46 6.23
CA ASP A 204 14.24 -14.82 5.76
C ASP A 204 13.94 -15.03 4.24
N ASN A 205 13.76 -13.93 3.50
CA ASN A 205 13.64 -13.90 2.03
C ASN A 205 12.47 -14.71 1.47
N ARG A 206 11.29 -14.62 2.08
CA ARG A 206 10.11 -15.40 1.67
C ARG A 206 8.89 -14.53 1.42
N ILE A 207 8.01 -15.08 0.60
CA ILE A 207 6.61 -14.64 0.47
C ILE A 207 5.75 -15.82 0.91
N SER A 208 5.02 -15.66 2.00
CA SER A 208 4.13 -16.68 2.56
C SER A 208 2.71 -16.53 2.05
N VAL A 209 2.03 -17.68 1.87
CA VAL A 209 0.63 -17.74 1.44
C VAL A 209 -0.25 -18.05 2.64
N LEU A 210 -1.26 -17.20 2.89
CA LEU A 210 -2.33 -17.44 3.85
C LEU A 210 -3.60 -17.84 3.13
N SER A 211 -4.39 -18.74 3.74
CA SER A 211 -5.77 -19.02 3.37
C SER A 211 -6.73 -18.27 4.30
N ILE A 212 -7.86 -17.82 3.76
CA ILE A 212 -8.88 -17.05 4.45
C ILE A 212 -10.23 -17.75 4.22
N ASP A 213 -10.92 -18.09 5.31
CA ASP A 213 -12.28 -18.59 5.32
C ASP A 213 -13.09 -17.80 6.36
N GLY A 214 -13.82 -16.79 5.91
CA GLY A 214 -14.45 -15.80 6.78
C GLY A 214 -13.43 -15.07 7.63
N THR A 215 -13.44 -15.25 8.95
CA THR A 215 -12.47 -14.69 9.90
C THR A 215 -11.33 -15.65 10.25
N LYS A 216 -11.43 -16.91 9.80
CA LYS A 216 -10.38 -17.90 10.00
C LYS A 216 -9.27 -17.67 8.99
N VAL A 217 -8.10 -17.30 9.48
CA VAL A 217 -6.89 -17.06 8.66
C VAL A 217 -5.84 -18.08 9.08
N GLU A 218 -5.27 -18.80 8.12
CA GLU A 218 -4.28 -19.84 8.39
C GLU A 218 -3.06 -19.71 7.48
N TYR A 219 -1.88 -19.94 8.04
CA TYR A 219 -0.66 -20.05 7.26
C TYR A 219 -0.61 -21.43 6.58
N THR A 220 -0.62 -21.44 5.25
CA THR A 220 -0.68 -22.67 4.45
C THR A 220 0.64 -23.47 4.44
N LYS A 221 1.72 -22.95 5.04
CA LYS A 221 3.08 -23.47 4.97
C LYS A 221 3.66 -23.49 3.55
N ARG A 222 3.07 -22.74 2.64
CA ARG A 222 3.58 -22.53 1.27
C ARG A 222 4.27 -21.18 1.20
N ASP A 223 5.55 -21.27 0.86
CA ASP A 223 6.40 -20.10 0.70
C ASP A 223 6.98 -20.03 -0.72
N MET A 224 7.26 -18.83 -1.17
CA MET A 224 7.99 -18.53 -2.40
C MET A 224 9.19 -17.67 -2.06
N THR A 225 10.22 -17.69 -2.91
CA THR A 225 11.32 -16.74 -2.89
C THR A 225 11.17 -15.77 -4.06
N ALA A 226 11.32 -14.47 -3.80
CA ALA A 226 11.12 -13.42 -4.80
C ALA A 226 12.18 -12.33 -4.65
N GLY A 227 13.45 -12.74 -4.63
CA GLY A 227 14.58 -11.83 -4.38
C GLY A 227 15.02 -11.81 -2.92
N VAL A 228 15.97 -10.94 -2.62
CA VAL A 228 16.56 -10.78 -1.29
C VAL A 228 15.86 -9.64 -0.56
N ARG A 229 15.43 -9.89 0.68
CA ARG A 229 14.71 -8.93 1.54
C ARG A 229 13.44 -8.35 0.89
N PRO A 230 12.47 -9.20 0.48
CA PRO A 230 11.21 -8.73 -0.05
C PRO A 230 10.47 -7.91 1.01
N ILE A 231 10.04 -6.70 0.67
CA ILE A 231 9.42 -5.81 1.65
C ILE A 231 8.03 -5.34 1.22
N VAL A 232 7.91 -4.75 0.05
CA VAL A 232 6.66 -4.23 -0.47
C VAL A 232 6.08 -5.20 -1.47
N LEU A 233 4.80 -5.50 -1.32
CA LEU A 233 4.09 -6.34 -2.26
C LEU A 233 2.69 -5.76 -2.54
N ASP A 234 2.22 -5.94 -3.76
CA ASP A 234 0.88 -5.55 -4.18
C ASP A 234 0.28 -6.62 -5.10
N ILE A 235 -1.04 -6.75 -5.13
CA ILE A 235 -1.76 -7.71 -5.96
C ILE A 235 -2.58 -6.94 -6.99
N ALA A 236 -2.51 -7.36 -8.25
CA ALA A 236 -3.30 -6.78 -9.33
C ALA A 236 -4.80 -6.86 -9.04
N SER A 237 -5.56 -5.86 -9.49
CA SER A 237 -7.02 -5.80 -9.29
C SER A 237 -7.76 -7.02 -9.84
N SER A 238 -7.19 -7.68 -10.87
CA SER A 238 -7.68 -8.94 -11.44
C SER A 238 -7.45 -10.16 -10.54
N GLY A 239 -6.55 -10.08 -9.54
CA GLY A 239 -6.10 -11.23 -8.77
C GLY A 239 -5.17 -12.19 -9.53
N ALA A 240 -4.84 -11.91 -10.80
CA ALA A 240 -4.07 -12.84 -11.64
C ALA A 240 -2.58 -12.88 -11.28
N PHE A 241 -2.03 -11.80 -10.76
CA PHE A 241 -0.62 -11.71 -10.39
C PHE A 241 -0.39 -10.78 -9.21
N ALA A 242 0.76 -10.94 -8.59
CA ALA A 242 1.32 -10.01 -7.60
C ALA A 242 2.70 -9.53 -8.06
N MET A 243 3.11 -8.39 -7.54
CA MET A 243 4.48 -7.87 -7.69
C MET A 243 5.08 -7.62 -6.32
N VAL A 244 6.36 -7.90 -6.19
CA VAL A 244 7.10 -7.68 -4.94
C VAL A 244 8.40 -6.95 -5.22
N ALA A 245 8.65 -5.88 -4.46
CA ALA A 245 9.93 -5.18 -4.46
C ALA A 245 10.82 -5.74 -3.35
N SER A 246 12.07 -5.97 -3.69
CA SER A 246 13.09 -6.58 -2.81
C SER A 246 14.24 -5.59 -2.62
N LEU A 247 14.68 -5.40 -1.36
CA LEU A 247 15.69 -4.41 -0.96
C LEU A 247 17.13 -4.86 -1.21
N ALA A 248 17.34 -6.10 -1.65
CA ALA A 248 18.67 -6.70 -1.86
C ALA A 248 19.68 -6.33 -0.77
N GLY A 249 20.91 -6.03 -1.16
CA GLY A 249 21.98 -5.60 -0.29
C GLY A 249 22.12 -4.08 -0.23
N SER A 250 21.06 -3.35 0.10
CA SER A 250 21.04 -1.87 0.06
C SER A 250 22.27 -1.20 0.71
N ALA A 251 22.89 -1.84 1.71
CA ALA A 251 24.11 -1.36 2.35
C ALA A 251 25.36 -1.43 1.45
N THR A 252 25.36 -2.32 0.46
CA THR A 252 26.49 -2.59 -0.44
C THR A 252 26.37 -1.85 -1.78
N GLY A 253 25.27 -1.12 -2.00
CA GLY A 253 25.01 -0.44 -3.28
C GLY A 253 24.48 -1.35 -4.38
N ASP A 254 24.10 -2.60 -4.05
CA ASP A 254 23.48 -3.52 -5.00
C ASP A 254 22.16 -2.95 -5.51
N ASN A 255 21.87 -3.27 -6.77
CA ASN A 255 20.62 -2.89 -7.39
C ASN A 255 19.51 -3.85 -6.96
N ASP A 256 18.39 -3.27 -6.60
CA ASP A 256 17.20 -3.98 -6.18
C ASP A 256 16.35 -4.45 -7.37
N SER A 257 15.41 -5.32 -7.08
CA SER A 257 14.58 -5.96 -8.09
C SER A 257 13.09 -5.89 -7.76
N VAL A 258 12.28 -6.06 -8.80
CA VAL A 258 10.85 -6.35 -8.70
C VAL A 258 10.58 -7.68 -9.38
N SER A 259 9.91 -8.58 -8.66
CA SER A 259 9.51 -9.89 -9.17
C SER A 259 8.01 -9.95 -9.43
N LEU A 260 7.62 -10.69 -10.48
CA LEU A 260 6.25 -10.99 -10.86
C LEU A 260 5.88 -12.39 -10.38
N ILE A 261 4.80 -12.50 -9.63
CA ILE A 261 4.25 -13.75 -9.10
C ILE A 261 2.97 -14.07 -9.87
N ASP A 262 2.94 -15.17 -10.58
CA ASP A 262 1.73 -15.71 -11.21
C ASP A 262 0.86 -16.39 -10.15
N LEU A 263 -0.27 -15.78 -9.81
CA LEU A 263 -1.24 -16.30 -8.85
C LEU A 263 -2.23 -17.30 -9.49
N THR A 264 -2.30 -17.37 -10.81
CA THR A 264 -3.12 -18.36 -11.53
C THR A 264 -2.47 -19.72 -11.59
N ALA A 265 -1.16 -19.78 -11.43
CA ALA A 265 -0.40 -21.04 -11.32
C ALA A 265 -0.78 -21.77 -10.01
N LYS A 266 -0.73 -23.08 -10.05
CA LYS A 266 -1.01 -23.95 -8.88
C LYS A 266 0.18 -24.90 -8.66
N PRO A 267 1.05 -24.66 -7.67
CA PRO A 267 1.05 -23.51 -6.74
C PRO A 267 1.42 -22.19 -7.41
N PRO A 268 1.11 -21.02 -6.79
CA PRO A 268 1.62 -19.71 -7.19
C PRO A 268 3.15 -19.71 -7.25
N ARG A 269 3.72 -18.98 -8.22
CA ARG A 269 5.18 -18.97 -8.42
C ARG A 269 5.68 -17.68 -9.05
N VAL A 270 6.91 -17.33 -8.76
CA VAL A 270 7.63 -16.26 -9.47
C VAL A 270 7.87 -16.69 -10.92
N VAL A 271 7.56 -15.82 -11.87
CA VAL A 271 7.66 -16.10 -13.31
C VAL A 271 8.61 -15.16 -14.03
N ASP A 272 8.88 -13.98 -13.46
CA ASP A 272 9.84 -13.03 -14.01
C ASP A 272 10.39 -12.11 -12.92
N THR A 273 11.54 -11.49 -13.19
CA THR A 273 12.17 -10.51 -12.31
C THR A 273 12.91 -9.47 -13.12
N VAL A 274 12.62 -8.20 -12.88
CA VAL A 274 13.37 -7.07 -13.44
C VAL A 274 14.27 -6.47 -12.36
N GLY A 275 15.56 -6.36 -12.68
CA GLY A 275 16.59 -5.78 -11.80
C GLY A 275 17.05 -4.41 -12.27
N VAL A 276 18.14 -3.92 -11.64
CA VAL A 276 18.82 -2.67 -11.99
C VAL A 276 17.92 -1.45 -11.88
N LEU A 277 17.06 -1.44 -10.86
CA LEU A 277 16.18 -0.30 -10.58
C LEU A 277 16.93 0.84 -9.86
N GLY A 278 17.98 0.51 -9.14
CA GLY A 278 18.71 1.36 -8.20
C GLY A 278 18.68 0.74 -6.80
N ALA A 279 19.33 1.35 -5.83
CA ALA A 279 19.38 0.85 -4.47
C ALA A 279 18.13 1.24 -3.67
N THR A 280 17.58 0.31 -2.93
CA THR A 280 16.43 0.45 -2.01
C THR A 280 15.12 0.75 -2.75
N ALA A 281 14.53 -0.29 -3.35
CA ALA A 281 13.17 -0.27 -3.92
C ALA A 281 12.14 -0.34 -2.78
N GLU A 282 11.77 0.82 -2.22
CA GLU A 282 10.99 0.94 -0.98
C GLU A 282 9.48 0.98 -1.18
N GLY A 283 9.01 1.55 -2.29
CA GLY A 283 7.57 1.67 -2.58
C GLY A 283 7.16 0.95 -3.86
N LEU A 284 5.98 0.35 -3.88
CA LEU A 284 5.39 -0.28 -5.06
C LEU A 284 3.86 -0.16 -5.03
N LYS A 285 3.28 0.22 -6.18
CA LYS A 285 1.84 0.15 -6.41
C LYS A 285 1.56 -0.25 -7.85
N ILE A 286 0.69 -1.23 -8.04
CA ILE A 286 0.17 -1.62 -9.36
C ILE A 286 -0.92 -0.63 -9.76
N SER A 287 -0.95 -0.21 -11.03
CA SER A 287 -1.99 0.69 -11.55
C SER A 287 -3.38 0.05 -11.49
N PRO A 288 -4.47 0.85 -11.43
CA PRO A 288 -5.83 0.32 -11.34
C PRO A 288 -6.20 -0.63 -12.49
N ASP A 289 -5.67 -0.39 -13.70
CA ASP A 289 -5.86 -1.24 -14.88
C ASP A 289 -4.91 -2.45 -14.95
N SER A 290 -4.01 -2.58 -13.96
CA SER A 290 -3.01 -3.64 -13.85
C SER A 290 -1.98 -3.71 -15.00
N SER A 291 -1.85 -2.66 -15.80
CA SER A 291 -0.93 -2.63 -16.94
C SER A 291 0.51 -2.27 -16.57
N VAL A 292 0.68 -1.49 -15.51
CA VAL A 292 1.99 -1.04 -15.02
C VAL A 292 2.04 -1.06 -13.49
N ALA A 293 3.26 -0.95 -12.95
CA ALA A 293 3.50 -0.64 -11.55
C ALA A 293 4.44 0.56 -11.43
N ALA A 294 4.18 1.42 -10.45
CA ALA A 294 5.06 2.48 -10.02
C ALA A 294 5.93 1.96 -8.88
N VAL A 295 7.24 2.09 -9.02
CA VAL A 295 8.24 1.64 -8.04
C VAL A 295 9.04 2.86 -7.56
N VAL A 296 9.04 3.08 -6.25
CA VAL A 296 9.81 4.15 -5.60
C VAL A 296 11.15 3.57 -5.18
N VAL A 297 12.23 4.17 -5.65
CA VAL A 297 13.61 3.73 -5.39
C VAL A 297 14.38 4.88 -4.73
N HIS A 298 14.96 4.65 -3.57
CA HIS A 298 15.79 5.66 -2.89
C HIS A 298 17.01 6.06 -3.73
N ASN A 299 17.58 5.12 -4.48
CA ASN A 299 18.72 5.34 -5.37
C ASN A 299 19.93 6.00 -4.68
N GLY A 300 20.05 5.84 -3.36
CA GLY A 300 21.11 6.45 -2.57
C GLY A 300 20.77 7.84 -2.00
N SER A 301 19.63 8.44 -2.30
CA SER A 301 19.21 9.75 -1.75
C SER A 301 19.01 9.74 -0.23
N ASN A 302 18.94 8.56 0.37
CA ASN A 302 18.83 8.33 1.81
C ASN A 302 20.20 8.00 2.47
N ARG A 303 21.32 8.21 1.78
CA ARG A 303 22.68 7.91 2.27
C ARG A 303 23.42 9.18 2.66
N PRO A 304 24.49 9.06 3.46
CA PRO A 304 25.43 10.15 3.70
C PRO A 304 26.02 10.68 2.39
N LYS A 305 26.24 11.98 2.30
CA LYS A 305 26.77 12.64 1.08
C LYS A 305 28.17 12.21 0.68
N ASP A 306 28.96 11.72 1.63
CA ASP A 306 30.30 11.16 1.42
C ASP A 306 30.29 9.67 1.02
N SER A 307 29.11 9.04 1.00
CA SER A 307 28.97 7.66 0.54
C SER A 307 29.25 7.57 -0.97
N PRO A 308 30.03 6.57 -1.45
CA PRO A 308 30.25 6.35 -2.88
C PRO A 308 28.97 5.97 -3.64
N PHE A 309 27.90 5.65 -2.92
CA PHE A 309 26.58 5.29 -3.48
C PHE A 309 25.54 6.40 -3.30
N TYR A 310 25.96 7.61 -2.88
CA TYR A 310 25.06 8.75 -2.75
C TYR A 310 24.62 9.25 -4.12
N ASN A 311 23.36 9.57 -4.26
CA ASN A 311 22.77 10.34 -5.35
C ASN A 311 21.83 11.40 -4.78
N ASP A 312 21.79 12.54 -5.43
CA ASP A 312 21.00 13.71 -4.99
C ASP A 312 19.51 13.61 -5.40
N ALA A 313 19.06 12.44 -5.78
CA ALA A 313 17.66 12.18 -6.10
C ALA A 313 17.34 10.68 -6.01
N GLY A 314 16.15 10.36 -5.50
CA GLY A 314 15.53 9.07 -5.71
C GLY A 314 15.02 8.91 -7.15
N LYS A 315 14.39 7.76 -7.44
CA LYS A 315 13.78 7.47 -8.74
C LYS A 315 12.36 6.94 -8.58
N LEU A 316 11.45 7.44 -9.40
CA LEU A 316 10.19 6.77 -9.71
C LEU A 316 10.41 5.96 -10.99
N VAL A 317 10.26 4.65 -10.91
CA VAL A 317 10.43 3.74 -12.06
C VAL A 317 9.07 3.14 -12.40
N ILE A 318 8.71 3.19 -13.69
CA ILE A 318 7.50 2.54 -14.20
C ILE A 318 7.88 1.20 -14.83
N VAL A 319 7.27 0.13 -14.31
CA VAL A 319 7.46 -1.24 -14.78
C VAL A 319 6.17 -1.71 -15.43
N ARG A 320 6.23 -2.13 -16.70
CA ARG A 320 5.09 -2.67 -17.46
C ARG A 320 5.00 -4.17 -17.27
N VAL A 321 3.76 -4.65 -17.14
CA VAL A 321 3.42 -6.07 -17.15
C VAL A 321 2.85 -6.43 -18.53
N THR A 322 3.47 -7.39 -19.20
CA THR A 322 2.99 -7.91 -20.50
C THR A 322 2.95 -9.43 -20.45
N GLY A 323 1.76 -9.99 -20.31
CA GLY A 323 1.60 -11.42 -20.07
C GLY A 323 2.26 -11.82 -18.74
N LYS A 324 3.35 -12.57 -18.81
CA LYS A 324 4.14 -13.03 -17.63
C LYS A 324 5.53 -12.42 -17.58
N THR A 325 5.73 -11.26 -18.21
CA THR A 325 7.03 -10.58 -18.26
C THR A 325 6.93 -9.14 -17.77
N LEU A 326 8.04 -8.67 -17.21
CA LEU A 326 8.24 -7.30 -16.72
C LEU A 326 9.22 -6.54 -17.63
N SER A 327 8.94 -5.26 -17.86
CA SER A 327 9.88 -4.37 -18.54
C SER A 327 9.85 -2.98 -17.94
N ARG A 328 11.02 -2.35 -17.76
CA ARG A 328 11.10 -0.92 -17.42
C ARG A 328 10.71 -0.10 -18.64
N VAL A 329 9.82 0.88 -18.44
CA VAL A 329 9.32 1.70 -19.57
C VAL A 329 9.53 3.19 -19.40
N ALA A 330 9.67 3.67 -18.15
CA ALA A 330 9.96 5.07 -17.86
C ALA A 330 10.62 5.22 -16.50
N GLU A 331 11.36 6.33 -16.30
CA GLU A 331 11.83 6.75 -14.99
C GLU A 331 11.85 8.28 -14.89
N ALA A 332 11.76 8.80 -13.65
CA ALA A 332 11.88 10.22 -13.35
C ALA A 332 12.55 10.40 -11.98
N PRO A 333 13.30 11.51 -11.75
CA PRO A 333 13.82 11.81 -10.42
C PRO A 333 12.69 12.16 -9.46
N ILE A 334 12.87 11.78 -8.18
CA ILE A 334 12.00 12.12 -7.04
C ILE A 334 12.84 12.70 -5.91
N GLY A 335 12.16 13.08 -4.80
CA GLY A 335 12.82 13.65 -3.62
C GLY A 335 13.70 12.66 -2.85
N HIS A 336 13.99 13.03 -1.60
CA HIS A 336 14.89 12.28 -0.73
C HIS A 336 14.12 11.39 0.24
N TRP A 337 14.66 10.19 0.46
CA TRP A 337 14.06 9.19 1.35
C TRP A 337 12.58 8.97 1.02
N SER A 338 12.30 8.82 -0.28
CA SER A 338 10.93 8.67 -0.78
C SER A 338 10.34 7.32 -0.37
N GLN A 339 9.04 7.28 -0.09
CA GLN A 339 8.35 6.15 0.54
C GLN A 339 7.15 5.68 -0.31
N GLY A 340 5.94 6.02 0.11
CA GLY A 340 4.71 5.54 -0.49
C GLY A 340 4.42 6.11 -1.88
N VAL A 341 3.65 5.36 -2.65
CA VAL A 341 3.16 5.76 -3.97
C VAL A 341 1.69 5.38 -4.14
N ALA A 342 0.92 6.26 -4.79
CA ALA A 342 -0.48 6.02 -5.11
C ALA A 342 -0.81 6.49 -6.52
N PHE A 343 -1.76 5.80 -7.16
CA PHE A 343 -2.36 6.22 -8.43
C PHE A 343 -3.70 6.91 -8.21
N SER A 344 -4.03 7.88 -9.08
CA SER A 344 -5.41 8.30 -9.26
C SER A 344 -6.26 7.16 -9.85
N PRO A 345 -7.61 7.24 -9.73
CA PRO A 345 -8.51 6.21 -10.24
C PRO A 345 -8.35 5.89 -11.73
N ASP A 346 -7.99 6.88 -12.53
CA ASP A 346 -7.76 6.75 -13.97
C ASP A 346 -6.35 6.22 -14.32
N GLY A 347 -5.52 5.95 -13.31
CA GLY A 347 -4.14 5.48 -13.48
C GLY A 347 -3.17 6.51 -14.07
N LYS A 348 -3.61 7.75 -14.31
CA LYS A 348 -2.80 8.75 -15.03
C LYS A 348 -2.04 9.71 -14.13
N THR A 349 -2.49 9.91 -12.89
CA THR A 349 -1.77 10.72 -11.90
C THR A 349 -1.11 9.81 -10.88
N ILE A 350 0.14 10.08 -10.56
CA ILE A 350 0.92 9.35 -9.56
C ILE A 350 1.39 10.34 -8.50
N LEU A 351 1.15 10.01 -7.24
CA LEU A 351 1.67 10.74 -6.08
C LEU A 351 2.80 9.93 -5.46
N VAL A 352 3.95 10.55 -5.25
CA VAL A 352 5.12 9.94 -4.59
C VAL A 352 5.46 10.73 -3.34
N GLY A 353 5.45 10.08 -2.18
CA GLY A 353 5.75 10.70 -0.89
C GLY A 353 7.25 10.81 -0.64
N ASN A 354 7.69 11.99 -0.18
CA ASN A 354 9.09 12.29 0.15
C ASN A 354 9.18 12.69 1.63
N MET A 355 9.98 11.94 2.39
CA MET A 355 10.12 12.16 3.83
C MET A 355 10.82 13.48 4.15
N VAL A 356 11.87 13.80 3.42
CA VAL A 356 12.69 15.00 3.70
C VAL A 356 11.97 16.27 3.29
N GLU A 357 11.35 16.29 2.13
CA GLU A 357 10.61 17.43 1.58
C GLU A 357 9.25 17.63 2.26
N LYS A 358 8.74 16.62 2.97
CA LYS A 358 7.42 16.60 3.62
C LYS A 358 6.31 16.90 2.62
N ASP A 359 6.32 16.21 1.49
CA ASP A 359 5.35 16.42 0.43
C ASP A 359 5.15 15.19 -0.45
N TYR A 360 4.13 15.27 -1.31
CA TYR A 360 3.92 14.36 -2.44
C TYR A 360 4.23 15.09 -3.74
N TRP A 361 5.14 14.53 -4.54
CA TRP A 361 5.37 14.97 -5.91
C TRP A 361 4.33 14.35 -6.83
N VAL A 362 3.79 15.17 -7.74
CA VAL A 362 2.69 14.78 -8.63
C VAL A 362 3.24 14.56 -10.03
N PHE A 363 3.09 13.32 -10.52
CA PHE A 363 3.49 12.93 -11.86
C PHE A 363 2.27 12.64 -12.74
N ARG A 364 2.45 12.81 -14.05
CA ARG A 364 1.51 12.34 -15.07
C ARG A 364 2.14 11.20 -15.85
N LEU A 365 1.36 10.12 -16.04
CA LEU A 365 1.71 8.97 -16.86
C LEU A 365 0.74 8.89 -18.04
N ASP A 366 1.28 8.92 -19.26
CA ASP A 366 0.53 8.74 -20.50
C ASP A 366 1.25 7.71 -21.36
N GLY A 367 0.70 6.49 -21.41
CA GLY A 367 1.34 5.33 -22.02
C GLY A 367 2.70 4.99 -21.38
N SER A 368 3.80 5.36 -22.03
CA SER A 368 5.17 5.21 -21.51
C SER A 368 5.81 6.56 -21.14
N THR A 369 5.08 7.66 -21.30
CA THR A 369 5.62 9.00 -21.00
C THR A 369 5.31 9.36 -19.56
N LEU A 370 6.35 9.43 -18.73
CA LEU A 370 6.28 9.86 -17.34
C LEU A 370 6.80 11.30 -17.24
N ARG A 371 6.02 12.19 -16.64
CA ARG A 371 6.39 13.61 -16.51
C ARG A 371 6.11 14.11 -15.10
N ASP A 372 7.07 14.73 -14.45
CA ASP A 372 6.86 15.56 -13.27
C ASP A 372 6.03 16.80 -13.67
N THR A 373 4.94 17.03 -12.96
CA THR A 373 4.05 18.18 -13.21
C THR A 373 4.57 19.47 -12.57
N GLY A 374 5.57 19.38 -11.70
CA GLY A 374 6.02 20.48 -10.85
C GLY A 374 5.12 20.75 -9.65
N GLN A 375 3.99 20.06 -9.53
CA GLN A 375 3.05 20.21 -8.42
C GLN A 375 3.52 19.44 -7.20
N ARG A 376 3.33 20.02 -6.01
CA ARG A 376 3.75 19.46 -4.71
C ARG A 376 2.61 19.59 -3.71
N VAL A 377 2.18 18.47 -3.14
CA VAL A 377 1.14 18.43 -2.09
C VAL A 377 1.85 18.35 -0.75
N LYS A 378 1.90 19.47 -0.02
CA LYS A 378 2.53 19.53 1.31
C LYS A 378 1.70 18.80 2.36
N VAL A 379 2.39 18.14 3.31
CA VAL A 379 1.79 17.47 4.48
C VAL A 379 2.56 17.84 5.75
N ASN A 380 1.95 17.65 6.91
CA ASN A 380 2.55 18.00 8.21
C ASN A 380 3.34 16.80 8.78
N GLY A 381 4.51 16.55 8.22
CA GLY A 381 5.43 15.49 8.59
C GLY A 381 6.04 14.82 7.37
N GLY A 382 6.98 13.92 7.58
CA GLY A 382 7.56 13.12 6.50
C GLY A 382 6.51 12.18 5.92
N ALA A 383 6.31 12.21 4.60
CA ALA A 383 5.32 11.41 3.88
C ALA A 383 5.69 9.92 3.90
N ALA A 384 5.36 9.20 4.99
CA ALA A 384 5.81 7.85 5.29
C ALA A 384 5.02 6.76 4.56
N ALA A 385 3.72 6.97 4.32
CA ALA A 385 2.87 6.02 3.59
C ALA A 385 1.71 6.73 2.92
N ILE A 386 1.18 6.15 1.84
CA ILE A 386 -0.05 6.62 1.18
C ILE A 386 -0.81 5.44 0.60
N ARG A 387 -2.14 5.45 0.75
CA ARG A 387 -3.04 4.44 0.16
C ARG A 387 -4.34 5.04 -0.30
N THR A 388 -4.90 4.43 -1.32
CA THR A 388 -6.29 4.60 -1.77
C THR A 388 -7.10 3.37 -1.37
N ALA A 389 -8.42 3.45 -1.43
CA ALA A 389 -9.29 2.29 -1.27
C ALA A 389 -9.05 1.27 -2.38
N GLU A 390 -9.00 -0.02 -2.03
CA GLU A 390 -8.99 -1.13 -2.99
C GLU A 390 -10.45 -1.51 -3.33
N LYS A 391 -10.86 -1.25 -4.58
CA LYS A 391 -12.24 -1.47 -5.06
C LYS A 391 -12.36 -2.61 -6.06
#